data_9a9c5b5cea50e91e2637a6d8c6837f88
#
_entry.id   9a9c5b5cea50e91e2637a6d8c6837f88
#
_cell.length_a   1.000
_cell.length_b   1.000
_cell.length_c   1.000
_cell.angle_alpha   90.00
_cell.angle_beta   90.00
_cell.angle_gamma   90.00
#
_symmetry.space_group_name_H-M   'P 1'
#
loop_
_entity.id
_entity.type
_entity.pdbx_description
1 polymer ?
#
loop_
_entity_poly.entity_id
_entity_poly.type
_entity_poly.pdbx_seq_one_letter_code
_entity_poly.pdbx_strand_id
1 'polypeptide(L)'
;MKLLGIMALLMACSYQNYGQGCSDAGFCTMGAMRPSQIYTRKINFKLREVEFNYSRSSTPLTPTISAATVDFTFGINDKTSMQVKVPYVWVDGSLGNTAGVGDLSVSFTRNVYSNEQFHINATLGGKIPTNNGDLDEDVNEEFISDGIPTNQDLPMYYQTSLGSYDIVGGGSLISKKWMFAAGFQIALTENQNDFRFGHWQNYFDPPYLRDYDLANDLKRGTDIMIRAERAFHFSNVDIRLGVLPIFRITEDEILDVNPASETFNERIKVDGTTGLALTSLLNVAYHFNAYNSVKLLYALKITDRDVNPDGLTRDDVFSLAYVIRF
;
A
#
# COMPACT_ATOMS: atom_id res chain seq x y z
N MET A 1 0.98 -11.43 35.54
CA MET A 1 0.62 -10.00 35.76
C MET A 1 1.34 -8.99 34.90
N LYS A 2 2.55 -9.22 34.35
CA LYS A 2 3.26 -8.23 33.51
C LYS A 2 2.77 -8.18 32.04
N LEU A 3 2.17 -9.26 31.53
CA LEU A 3 1.64 -9.29 30.13
C LEU A 3 0.30 -8.54 29.98
N LEU A 4 -0.53 -8.55 31.02
CA LEU A 4 -1.81 -7.80 31.04
C LEU A 4 -1.59 -6.28 31.02
N GLY A 5 -0.49 -5.81 31.63
CA GLY A 5 -0.14 -4.37 31.63
C GLY A 5 0.24 -3.82 30.26
N ILE A 6 0.88 -4.62 29.41
CA ILE A 6 1.28 -4.23 28.06
C ILE A 6 0.06 -4.18 27.12
N MET A 7 -0.89 -5.11 27.29
CA MET A 7 -2.14 -5.12 26.54
C MET A 7 -3.06 -3.94 26.92
N ALA A 8 -3.07 -3.55 28.20
CA ALA A 8 -3.82 -2.38 28.68
C ALA A 8 -3.20 -1.04 28.19
N LEU A 9 -1.88 -0.98 28.03
CA LEU A 9 -1.18 0.20 27.50
C LEU A 9 -1.46 0.41 26.01
N LEU A 10 -1.68 -0.68 25.25
CA LEU A 10 -2.04 -0.63 23.82
C LEU A 10 -3.50 -0.20 23.60
N MET A 11 -4.39 -0.41 24.57
CA MET A 11 -5.80 -0.02 24.49
C MET A 11 -6.07 1.42 24.98
N ALA A 12 -5.12 2.08 25.64
CA ALA A 12 -5.30 3.43 26.18
C ALA A 12 -4.95 4.56 25.21
N CYS A 13 -4.45 4.26 24.01
CA CYS A 13 -4.08 5.25 22.99
C CYS A 13 -5.13 5.39 21.88
N SER A 14 -6.42 5.35 22.23
CA SER A 14 -7.49 5.70 21.27
C SER A 14 -7.72 7.22 21.24
N TYR A 15 -6.72 7.97 20.80
CA TYR A 15 -6.89 9.33 20.29
C TYR A 15 -6.67 9.32 18.77
N GLN A 16 -7.58 9.98 18.05
CA GLN A 16 -7.63 10.13 16.60
C GLN A 16 -6.25 10.56 16.05
N ASN A 17 -5.50 9.62 15.54
CA ASN A 17 -4.25 9.85 14.85
C ASN A 17 -4.36 9.27 13.44
N TYR A 18 -4.08 10.07 12.46
CA TYR A 18 -4.19 9.78 11.03
C TYR A 18 -2.84 9.35 10.47
N GLY A 19 -2.71 8.25 9.72
CA GLY A 19 -1.45 7.78 9.14
C GLY A 19 -1.62 6.80 7.97
N GLN A 20 -0.65 6.77 7.06
CA GLN A 20 -0.64 5.81 5.97
C GLN A 20 -0.28 4.41 6.49
N GLY A 21 -1.19 3.46 6.37
CA GLY A 21 -0.87 2.05 6.44
C GLY A 21 -0.07 1.60 5.22
N CYS A 22 0.48 0.38 5.30
CA CYS A 22 1.05 -0.30 4.13
C CYS A 22 -0.07 -0.47 3.10
N SER A 23 -0.16 0.47 2.16
CA SER A 23 -1.24 0.56 1.19
C SER A 23 -1.20 -0.61 0.21
N ASP A 24 -2.30 -0.81 -0.55
CA ASP A 24 -2.40 -1.73 -1.68
C ASP A 24 -1.34 -1.50 -2.75
N ALA A 25 -0.70 -0.33 -2.74
CA ALA A 25 0.48 -0.03 -3.54
C ALA A 25 1.59 -1.11 -3.42
N GLY A 26 1.55 -1.92 -2.35
CA GLY A 26 2.39 -3.10 -2.20
C GLY A 26 3.89 -2.83 -2.08
N PHE A 27 4.29 -1.54 -2.03
CA PHE A 27 5.69 -1.14 -1.95
C PHE A 27 6.42 -1.76 -0.76
N CYS A 28 5.83 -1.67 0.43
CA CYS A 28 6.43 -2.20 1.65
C CYS A 28 6.41 -3.74 1.76
N THR A 29 5.74 -4.44 0.85
CA THR A 29 5.73 -5.90 0.76
C THR A 29 6.42 -6.44 -0.49
N MET A 30 7.04 -5.57 -1.32
CA MET A 30 7.75 -5.97 -2.53
C MET A 30 9.18 -6.41 -2.24
N GLY A 31 9.55 -7.52 -2.83
CA GLY A 31 10.93 -7.99 -2.88
C GLY A 31 11.64 -7.99 -1.52
N ALA A 32 12.76 -7.30 -1.41
CA ALA A 32 13.59 -7.24 -0.20
C ALA A 32 12.92 -6.54 0.99
N MET A 33 11.88 -5.71 0.78
CA MET A 33 11.14 -5.08 1.86
C MET A 33 10.18 -6.03 2.56
N ARG A 34 9.96 -7.23 2.01
CA ARG A 34 9.11 -8.27 2.59
C ARG A 34 9.86 -9.05 3.69
N PRO A 35 9.24 -9.32 4.87
CA PRO A 35 9.94 -9.95 5.99
C PRO A 35 10.32 -11.42 5.79
N SER A 36 9.61 -12.15 4.91
CA SER A 36 9.80 -13.60 4.73
C SER A 36 10.45 -13.88 3.38
N GLN A 37 11.77 -13.98 3.34
CA GLN A 37 12.50 -14.35 2.13
C GLN A 37 13.16 -15.70 2.28
N ILE A 38 13.01 -16.55 1.27
CA ILE A 38 13.56 -17.89 1.27
C ILE A 38 14.65 -18.00 0.19
N TYR A 39 15.79 -18.52 0.61
CA TYR A 39 16.92 -18.83 -0.30
C TYR A 39 17.21 -20.30 -0.27
N THR A 40 17.12 -20.99 -1.43
CA THR A 40 17.54 -22.37 -1.61
C THR A 40 18.53 -22.51 -2.76
N ARG A 41 19.43 -23.47 -2.65
CA ARG A 41 20.52 -23.73 -3.61
C ARG A 41 20.02 -24.43 -4.86
N LYS A 42 20.50 -24.00 -6.02
CA LYS A 42 20.48 -24.54 -7.40
C LYS A 42 19.37 -24.05 -8.36
N ILE A 43 19.86 -23.79 -9.56
CA ILE A 43 19.33 -23.02 -10.66
C ILE A 43 18.29 -23.79 -11.46
N ASN A 44 17.18 -23.13 -11.74
CA ASN A 44 16.35 -23.11 -12.94
C ASN A 44 15.18 -22.21 -12.63
N PHE A 45 14.68 -21.44 -13.59
CA PHE A 45 13.45 -20.66 -13.44
C PHE A 45 12.35 -21.58 -12.90
N LYS A 46 12.08 -21.49 -11.61
CA LYS A 46 11.21 -22.39 -10.87
C LYS A 46 10.32 -21.61 -9.94
N LEU A 47 9.03 -21.91 -9.94
CA LEU A 47 8.10 -21.44 -8.94
C LEU A 47 8.55 -21.93 -7.56
N ARG A 48 8.73 -21.03 -6.62
CA ARG A 48 9.18 -21.32 -5.25
C ARG A 48 8.12 -21.11 -4.19
N GLU A 49 7.29 -20.10 -4.39
CA GLU A 49 6.26 -19.75 -3.43
C GLU A 49 5.06 -19.15 -4.16
N VAL A 50 3.85 -19.54 -3.72
CA VAL A 50 2.60 -18.88 -4.04
C VAL A 50 1.97 -18.44 -2.73
N GLU A 51 1.58 -17.17 -2.64
CA GLU A 51 0.87 -16.60 -1.50
C GLU A 51 -0.49 -16.09 -1.95
N PHE A 52 -1.55 -16.57 -1.31
CA PHE A 52 -2.89 -16.05 -1.44
C PHE A 52 -3.17 -15.16 -0.24
N ASN A 53 -3.42 -13.90 -0.47
CA ASN A 53 -3.62 -12.91 0.57
C ASN A 53 -4.98 -12.23 0.41
N TYR A 54 -5.72 -12.12 1.49
CA TYR A 54 -6.87 -11.24 1.62
C TYR A 54 -6.50 -10.12 2.59
N SER A 55 -6.76 -8.88 2.20
CA SER A 55 -6.60 -7.73 3.06
C SER A 55 -7.87 -6.88 3.08
N ARG A 56 -8.09 -6.22 4.20
CA ARG A 56 -9.13 -5.21 4.40
C ARG A 56 -8.53 -4.04 5.15
N SER A 57 -8.86 -2.85 4.72
CA SER A 57 -8.38 -1.61 5.32
C SER A 57 -9.51 -0.58 5.42
N SER A 58 -9.49 0.21 6.49
CA SER A 58 -10.32 1.40 6.63
C SER A 58 -9.54 2.64 6.20
N THR A 59 -10.25 3.66 5.77
CA THR A 59 -9.67 4.97 5.45
C THR A 59 -10.20 6.02 6.41
N PRO A 60 -9.53 7.18 6.57
CA PRO A 60 -10.03 8.30 7.38
C PRO A 60 -11.37 8.86 6.89
N LEU A 61 -11.63 8.67 5.59
CA LEU A 61 -12.90 9.01 4.96
C LEU A 61 -13.83 7.79 5.02
N THR A 62 -14.82 7.66 4.14
CA THR A 62 -15.76 6.54 4.25
C THR A 62 -15.32 5.23 3.60
N PRO A 63 -14.48 5.22 2.54
CA PRO A 63 -14.24 3.97 1.83
C PRO A 63 -13.57 2.90 2.68
N THR A 64 -14.10 1.69 2.59
CA THR A 64 -13.45 0.46 3.02
C THR A 64 -12.85 -0.21 1.80
N ILE A 65 -11.57 -0.53 1.84
CA ILE A 65 -10.87 -1.14 0.74
C ILE A 65 -10.52 -2.58 1.11
N SER A 66 -10.96 -3.51 0.26
CA SER A 66 -10.64 -4.93 0.36
C SER A 66 -9.84 -5.36 -0.86
N ALA A 67 -8.90 -6.28 -0.69
CA ALA A 67 -8.15 -6.83 -1.80
C ALA A 67 -7.87 -8.33 -1.61
N ALA A 68 -8.01 -9.09 -2.68
CA ALA A 68 -7.49 -10.45 -2.79
C ALA A 68 -6.27 -10.42 -3.72
N THR A 69 -5.15 -10.88 -3.22
CA THR A 69 -3.89 -10.80 -3.95
C THR A 69 -3.28 -12.19 -4.11
N VAL A 70 -2.77 -12.47 -5.31
CA VAL A 70 -1.95 -13.65 -5.55
C VAL A 70 -0.53 -13.20 -5.85
N ASP A 71 0.41 -13.69 -5.04
CA ASP A 71 1.84 -13.44 -5.16
C ASP A 71 2.54 -14.70 -5.65
N PHE A 72 3.25 -14.58 -6.78
CA PHE A 72 4.10 -15.64 -7.32
C PHE A 72 5.56 -15.27 -7.12
N THR A 73 6.33 -16.13 -6.46
CA THR A 73 7.78 -15.98 -6.34
C THR A 73 8.50 -17.07 -7.13
N PHE A 74 9.27 -16.64 -8.13
CA PHE A 74 10.09 -17.52 -8.97
C PHE A 74 11.57 -17.38 -8.59
N GLY A 75 12.27 -18.49 -8.49
CA GLY A 75 13.74 -18.50 -8.44
C GLY A 75 14.30 -18.40 -9.85
N ILE A 76 15.13 -17.40 -10.12
CA ILE A 76 15.84 -17.24 -11.40
C ILE A 76 17.19 -17.97 -11.32
N ASN A 77 17.88 -17.79 -10.21
CA ASN A 77 19.11 -18.49 -9.87
C ASN A 77 19.26 -18.58 -8.34
N ASP A 78 20.41 -19.05 -7.85
CA ASP A 78 20.66 -19.28 -6.42
C ASP A 78 20.50 -18.02 -5.56
N LYS A 79 20.76 -16.85 -6.15
CA LYS A 79 20.77 -15.57 -5.44
C LYS A 79 19.71 -14.60 -5.89
N THR A 80 18.98 -14.91 -6.96
CA THR A 80 18.01 -13.97 -7.56
C THR A 80 16.64 -14.62 -7.64
N SER A 81 15.63 -13.90 -7.20
CA SER A 81 14.22 -14.24 -7.36
C SER A 81 13.46 -13.12 -8.08
N MET A 82 12.37 -13.48 -8.73
CA MET A 82 11.39 -12.58 -9.29
C MET A 82 10.07 -12.78 -8.54
N GLN A 83 9.42 -11.71 -8.18
CA GLN A 83 8.08 -11.71 -7.59
C GLN A 83 7.12 -11.00 -8.56
N VAL A 84 5.95 -11.61 -8.77
CA VAL A 84 4.84 -11.03 -9.52
C VAL A 84 3.63 -11.02 -8.59
N LYS A 85 3.02 -9.85 -8.40
CA LYS A 85 1.88 -9.64 -7.54
C LYS A 85 0.69 -9.15 -8.36
N VAL A 86 -0.45 -9.84 -8.21
CA VAL A 86 -1.70 -9.55 -8.92
C VAL A 86 -2.80 -9.34 -7.88
N PRO A 87 -3.19 -8.10 -7.57
CA PRO A 87 -4.31 -7.82 -6.69
C PRO A 87 -5.62 -7.72 -7.48
N TYR A 88 -6.71 -8.16 -6.88
CA TYR A 88 -8.06 -7.77 -7.23
C TYR A 88 -8.62 -6.94 -6.07
N VAL A 89 -9.02 -5.72 -6.35
CA VAL A 89 -9.41 -4.72 -5.35
C VAL A 89 -10.89 -4.45 -5.48
N TRP A 90 -11.56 -4.28 -4.35
CA TRP A 90 -12.91 -3.72 -4.27
C TRP A 90 -13.00 -2.71 -3.16
N VAL A 91 -13.67 -1.63 -3.48
CA VAL A 91 -13.86 -0.47 -2.62
C VAL A 91 -15.34 -0.25 -2.42
N ASP A 92 -15.72 -0.02 -1.19
CA ASP A 92 -17.10 0.23 -0.79
C ASP A 92 -17.12 1.48 0.09
N GLY A 93 -17.87 2.49 -0.33
CA GLY A 93 -17.95 3.76 0.38
C GLY A 93 -19.20 4.57 0.06
N SER A 94 -19.36 5.73 0.69
CA SER A 94 -20.56 6.55 0.60
C SER A 94 -20.81 7.12 -0.79
N LEU A 95 -19.77 7.35 -1.61
CA LEU A 95 -19.96 7.91 -2.97
C LEU A 95 -20.30 6.84 -4.01
N GLY A 96 -19.89 5.60 -3.80
CA GLY A 96 -20.09 4.50 -4.72
C GLY A 96 -19.22 3.31 -4.40
N ASN A 97 -19.25 2.33 -5.29
CA ASN A 97 -18.47 1.10 -5.18
C ASN A 97 -17.66 0.90 -6.45
N THR A 98 -16.44 0.43 -6.33
CA THR A 98 -15.62 0.03 -7.47
C THR A 98 -15.00 -1.34 -7.25
N ALA A 99 -14.75 -2.06 -8.32
CA ALA A 99 -14.04 -3.33 -8.25
C ALA A 99 -13.24 -3.56 -9.54
N GLY A 100 -12.06 -4.16 -9.40
CA GLY A 100 -11.23 -4.47 -10.55
C GLY A 100 -9.87 -5.03 -10.17
N VAL A 101 -9.11 -5.38 -11.20
CA VAL A 101 -7.70 -5.74 -11.02
C VAL A 101 -6.94 -4.46 -10.63
N GLY A 102 -6.25 -4.50 -9.49
CA GLY A 102 -5.37 -3.41 -9.07
C GLY A 102 -4.01 -3.46 -9.76
N ASP A 103 -3.12 -2.55 -9.41
CA ASP A 103 -1.82 -2.41 -10.07
C ASP A 103 -0.97 -3.68 -9.99
N LEU A 104 -0.53 -4.16 -11.14
CA LEU A 104 0.41 -5.27 -11.20
C LEU A 104 1.78 -4.84 -10.69
N SER A 105 2.41 -5.67 -9.88
CA SER A 105 3.76 -5.40 -9.38
C SER A 105 4.72 -6.50 -9.79
N VAL A 106 5.87 -6.11 -10.33
CA VAL A 106 6.96 -7.03 -10.69
C VAL A 106 8.24 -6.56 -10.02
N SER A 107 8.94 -7.44 -9.33
CA SER A 107 10.21 -7.09 -8.69
C SER A 107 11.23 -8.22 -8.79
N PHE A 108 12.50 -7.83 -8.85
CA PHE A 108 13.65 -8.71 -8.84
C PHE A 108 14.42 -8.45 -7.56
N THR A 109 14.64 -9.51 -6.77
CA THR A 109 15.42 -9.45 -5.54
C THR A 109 16.68 -10.28 -5.68
N ARG A 110 17.81 -9.69 -5.34
CA ARG A 110 19.11 -10.36 -5.32
C ARG A 110 19.67 -10.40 -3.92
N ASN A 111 20.08 -11.59 -3.47
CA ASN A 111 20.89 -11.73 -2.27
C ASN A 111 22.33 -11.26 -2.62
N VAL A 112 22.74 -10.14 -2.04
CA VAL A 112 24.03 -9.50 -2.27
C VAL A 112 25.09 -10.12 -1.38
N TYR A 113 24.72 -10.37 -0.11
CA TYR A 113 25.60 -10.96 0.89
C TYR A 113 24.82 -11.86 1.83
N SER A 114 25.42 -12.98 2.22
CA SER A 114 24.81 -13.92 3.16
C SER A 114 25.90 -14.61 3.98
N ASN A 115 25.70 -14.61 5.30
CA ASN A 115 26.47 -15.42 6.23
C ASN A 115 25.51 -16.10 7.25
N GLU A 116 26.04 -16.76 8.26
CA GLU A 116 25.25 -17.47 9.29
C GLU A 116 24.42 -16.53 10.19
N GLN A 117 24.76 -15.25 10.25
CA GLN A 117 24.15 -14.28 11.15
C GLN A 117 23.11 -13.39 10.46
N PHE A 118 23.36 -12.99 9.21
CA PHE A 118 22.48 -12.10 8.48
C PHE A 118 22.58 -12.25 6.96
N HIS A 119 21.55 -11.78 6.28
CA HIS A 119 21.41 -11.72 4.84
C HIS A 119 21.15 -10.28 4.40
N ILE A 120 21.83 -9.83 3.35
CA ILE A 120 21.60 -8.53 2.72
C ILE A 120 21.00 -8.78 1.33
N ASN A 121 19.88 -8.16 1.06
CA ASN A 121 19.18 -8.26 -0.22
C ASN A 121 19.01 -6.88 -0.83
N ALA A 122 19.05 -6.82 -2.15
CA ALA A 122 18.67 -5.64 -2.92
C ALA A 122 17.51 -6.00 -3.85
N THR A 123 16.56 -5.07 -4.00
CA THR A 123 15.39 -5.23 -4.87
C THR A 123 15.26 -4.03 -5.80
N LEU A 124 14.89 -4.32 -7.04
CA LEU A 124 14.43 -3.35 -8.02
C LEU A 124 13.15 -3.91 -8.65
N GLY A 125 12.16 -3.07 -8.82
CA GLY A 125 10.88 -3.45 -9.38
C GLY A 125 10.10 -2.26 -9.87
N GLY A 126 8.87 -2.53 -10.29
CA GLY A 126 7.94 -1.49 -10.74
C GLY A 126 6.50 -1.93 -10.56
N LYS A 127 5.62 -0.96 -10.66
CA LYS A 127 4.18 -1.13 -10.72
C LYS A 127 3.70 -0.71 -12.10
N ILE A 128 2.76 -1.47 -12.62
CA ILE A 128 2.12 -1.28 -13.90
C ILE A 128 0.64 -1.04 -13.62
N PRO A 129 0.09 0.14 -13.94
CA PRO A 129 -1.31 0.44 -13.72
C PRO A 129 -2.19 -0.46 -14.60
N THR A 130 -3.32 -0.89 -14.08
CA THR A 130 -4.30 -1.69 -14.81
C THR A 130 -5.41 -0.85 -15.42
N ASN A 131 -5.60 0.36 -14.90
CA ASN A 131 -6.42 1.42 -15.47
C ASN A 131 -5.77 2.79 -15.17
N ASN A 132 -6.38 3.85 -15.66
CA ASN A 132 -5.83 5.20 -15.56
C ASN A 132 -6.15 5.90 -14.22
N GLY A 133 -6.88 5.24 -13.30
CA GLY A 133 -7.35 5.85 -12.07
C GLY A 133 -8.59 6.74 -12.29
N ASP A 134 -9.40 6.40 -13.28
CA ASP A 134 -10.52 7.18 -13.80
C ASP A 134 -11.85 6.40 -13.78
N LEU A 135 -12.02 5.46 -12.83
CA LEU A 135 -13.25 4.70 -12.73
C LEU A 135 -14.39 5.61 -12.29
N ASP A 136 -15.46 5.59 -13.08
CA ASP A 136 -16.68 6.36 -12.93
C ASP A 136 -17.92 5.46 -12.72
N GLU A 137 -17.73 4.15 -12.65
CA GLU A 137 -18.79 3.16 -12.53
C GLU A 137 -19.33 3.11 -11.10
N ASP A 138 -20.60 2.75 -10.97
CA ASP A 138 -21.28 2.44 -9.70
C ASP A 138 -21.39 3.61 -8.69
N VAL A 139 -21.53 4.83 -9.17
CA VAL A 139 -22.03 5.95 -8.35
C VAL A 139 -23.38 5.57 -7.76
N ASN A 140 -23.59 5.78 -6.47
CA ASN A 140 -24.85 5.44 -5.80
C ASN A 140 -26.05 6.10 -6.48
N GLU A 141 -27.10 5.33 -6.78
CA GLU A 141 -28.31 5.81 -7.49
C GLU A 141 -29.00 6.98 -6.76
N GLU A 142 -28.84 7.09 -5.46
CA GLU A 142 -29.36 8.19 -4.64
C GLU A 142 -28.80 9.54 -5.11
N PHE A 143 -27.52 9.60 -5.47
CA PHE A 143 -26.90 10.84 -5.93
C PHE A 143 -27.25 11.17 -7.37
N ILE A 144 -27.52 10.15 -8.19
CA ILE A 144 -28.00 10.34 -9.56
C ILE A 144 -29.37 11.02 -9.57
N SER A 145 -30.27 10.65 -8.65
CA SER A 145 -31.58 11.28 -8.51
C SER A 145 -31.48 12.75 -8.10
N ASP A 146 -30.42 13.16 -7.42
CA ASP A 146 -30.16 14.54 -7.00
C ASP A 146 -29.45 15.38 -8.05
N GLY A 147 -29.27 14.84 -9.27
CA GLY A 147 -28.70 15.53 -10.44
C GLY A 147 -27.18 15.47 -10.52
N ILE A 148 -26.53 14.54 -9.83
CA ILE A 148 -25.13 14.22 -10.04
C ILE A 148 -25.03 13.37 -11.33
N PRO A 149 -24.16 13.74 -12.30
CA PRO A 149 -24.00 12.98 -13.51
C PRO A 149 -23.50 11.55 -13.25
N THR A 150 -24.00 10.57 -14.02
CA THR A 150 -23.64 9.16 -13.88
C THR A 150 -22.22 8.82 -14.31
N ASN A 151 -21.54 9.74 -15.00
CA ASN A 151 -20.22 9.53 -15.61
C ASN A 151 -19.20 10.51 -15.03
N GLN A 152 -19.12 10.56 -13.69
CA GLN A 152 -18.11 11.36 -13.01
C GLN A 152 -17.10 10.44 -12.35
N ASP A 153 -15.84 10.73 -12.57
CA ASP A 153 -14.76 9.99 -11.91
C ASP A 153 -14.96 10.02 -10.39
N LEU A 154 -14.84 8.85 -9.78
CA LEU A 154 -14.76 8.74 -8.34
C LEU A 154 -13.36 9.17 -7.88
N PRO A 155 -13.23 9.75 -6.67
CA PRO A 155 -11.94 10.21 -6.18
C PRO A 155 -10.95 9.05 -5.99
N MET A 156 -9.65 9.37 -5.89
CA MET A 156 -8.57 8.39 -5.80
C MET A 156 -8.74 7.34 -4.68
N TYR A 157 -9.45 7.68 -3.61
CA TYR A 157 -9.79 6.74 -2.54
C TYR A 157 -10.70 5.58 -2.98
N TYR A 158 -11.39 5.74 -4.10
CA TYR A 158 -12.30 4.76 -4.69
C TYR A 158 -11.68 4.01 -5.87
N GLN A 159 -10.50 4.41 -6.31
CA GLN A 159 -9.86 3.81 -7.47
C GLN A 159 -9.18 2.48 -7.14
N THR A 160 -9.29 1.49 -8.04
CA THR A 160 -8.62 0.19 -7.91
C THR A 160 -7.17 0.21 -8.37
N SER A 161 -6.79 1.20 -9.17
CA SER A 161 -5.45 1.47 -9.68
C SER A 161 -5.03 2.89 -9.33
N LEU A 162 -3.74 3.13 -9.15
CA LEU A 162 -3.20 4.48 -8.98
C LEU A 162 -3.03 5.22 -10.32
N GLY A 163 -3.24 4.53 -11.44
CA GLY A 163 -3.12 5.10 -12.78
C GLY A 163 -1.70 5.45 -13.21
N SER A 164 -0.69 5.21 -12.39
CA SER A 164 0.69 5.61 -12.67
C SER A 164 1.65 4.43 -12.76
N TYR A 165 2.64 4.54 -13.64
CA TYR A 165 3.81 3.66 -13.64
C TYR A 165 4.77 4.09 -12.54
N ASP A 166 5.18 3.15 -11.69
CA ASP A 166 6.10 3.45 -10.60
C ASP A 166 7.38 2.60 -10.69
N ILE A 167 8.49 3.20 -10.30
CA ILE A 167 9.72 2.47 -9.98
C ILE A 167 9.83 2.32 -8.47
N VAL A 168 10.21 1.11 -8.05
CA VAL A 168 10.42 0.76 -6.65
C VAL A 168 11.80 0.14 -6.50
N GLY A 169 12.57 0.63 -5.56
CA GLY A 169 13.89 0.08 -5.25
C GLY A 169 14.18 0.07 -3.76
N GLY A 170 15.07 -0.81 -3.32
CA GLY A 170 15.43 -0.86 -1.93
C GLY A 170 16.32 -2.05 -1.55
N GLY A 171 16.57 -2.16 -0.25
CA GLY A 171 17.34 -3.24 0.30
C GLY A 171 16.86 -3.65 1.69
N SER A 172 17.30 -4.83 2.13
CA SER A 172 17.03 -5.31 3.48
C SER A 172 18.23 -6.02 4.09
N LEU A 173 18.31 -5.92 5.40
CA LEU A 173 19.19 -6.70 6.26
C LEU A 173 18.33 -7.55 7.16
N ILE A 174 18.43 -8.86 7.03
CA ILE A 174 17.62 -9.82 7.78
C ILE A 174 18.54 -10.67 8.63
N SER A 175 18.30 -10.69 9.94
CA SER A 175 18.95 -11.57 10.90
C SER A 175 17.91 -12.46 11.60
N LYS A 176 18.36 -13.37 12.46
CA LYS A 176 17.45 -14.24 13.25
C LYS A 176 16.46 -13.46 14.12
N LYS A 177 16.84 -12.26 14.58
CA LYS A 177 16.06 -11.48 15.55
C LYS A 177 15.55 -10.16 14.99
N TRP A 178 16.17 -9.61 13.95
CA TRP A 178 15.86 -8.31 13.44
C TRP A 178 15.76 -8.32 11.92
N MET A 179 14.86 -7.52 11.41
CA MET A 179 14.79 -7.13 10.02
C MET A 179 14.82 -5.61 9.93
N PHE A 180 15.67 -5.10 9.07
CA PHE A 180 15.68 -3.71 8.64
C PHE A 180 15.56 -3.67 7.13
N ALA A 181 14.74 -2.78 6.61
CA ALA A 181 14.65 -2.52 5.19
C ALA A 181 14.54 -1.02 4.95
N ALA A 182 15.05 -0.57 3.83
CA ALA A 182 14.89 0.78 3.32
C ALA A 182 14.66 0.72 1.82
N GLY A 183 13.80 1.60 1.32
CA GLY A 183 13.46 1.63 -0.08
C GLY A 183 12.86 2.98 -0.49
N PHE A 184 12.62 3.11 -1.79
CA PHE A 184 11.99 4.27 -2.39
C PHE A 184 10.95 3.86 -3.42
N GLN A 185 9.99 4.73 -3.66
CA GLN A 185 9.02 4.64 -4.74
C GLN A 185 8.92 5.99 -5.44
N ILE A 186 8.96 5.96 -6.77
CA ILE A 186 8.88 7.13 -7.63
C ILE A 186 7.79 6.88 -8.66
N ALA A 187 6.77 7.74 -8.71
CA ALA A 187 5.78 7.75 -9.78
C ALA A 187 6.39 8.40 -11.04
N LEU A 188 6.41 7.65 -12.14
CA LEU A 188 6.96 8.13 -13.42
C LEU A 188 5.95 8.93 -14.22
N THR A 189 4.65 8.59 -14.07
CA THR A 189 3.54 9.23 -14.78
C THR A 189 2.50 9.72 -13.79
N GLU A 190 1.67 10.64 -14.22
CA GLU A 190 0.42 11.01 -13.58
C GLU A 190 -0.67 9.96 -13.89
N ASN A 191 -1.75 10.02 -13.13
CA ASN A 191 -3.01 9.34 -13.48
C ASN A 191 -3.89 10.27 -14.34
N GLN A 192 -5.09 9.81 -14.66
CA GLN A 192 -6.09 10.57 -15.44
C GLN A 192 -7.38 10.74 -14.63
N ASN A 193 -7.30 10.82 -13.30
CA ASN A 193 -8.47 11.06 -12.46
C ASN A 193 -8.98 12.49 -12.69
N ASP A 194 -10.25 12.63 -13.02
CA ASP A 194 -10.93 13.90 -13.30
C ASP A 194 -11.94 14.27 -12.20
N PHE A 195 -11.81 13.69 -11.01
CA PHE A 195 -12.68 14.05 -9.90
C PHE A 195 -12.58 15.53 -9.57
N ARG A 196 -13.75 16.20 -9.49
CA ARG A 196 -13.88 17.62 -9.14
C ARG A 196 -15.05 17.83 -8.19
N PHE A 197 -14.79 18.51 -7.12
CA PHE A 197 -15.84 18.92 -6.17
C PHE A 197 -17.05 19.58 -6.86
N GLY A 198 -16.81 20.42 -7.87
CA GLY A 198 -17.87 21.12 -8.61
C GLY A 198 -18.87 20.21 -9.32
N HIS A 199 -18.50 18.98 -9.68
CA HIS A 199 -19.41 18.00 -10.28
C HIS A 199 -20.39 17.39 -9.27
N TRP A 200 -20.07 17.49 -7.98
CA TRP A 200 -20.83 16.90 -6.87
C TRP A 200 -21.50 17.96 -6.00
N GLN A 201 -21.72 19.16 -6.52
CA GLN A 201 -22.25 20.31 -5.76
C GLN A 201 -23.60 20.06 -5.08
N ASN A 202 -24.40 19.10 -5.57
CA ASN A 202 -25.69 18.72 -5.00
C ASN A 202 -25.57 17.61 -3.94
N TYR A 203 -24.36 17.15 -3.64
CA TYR A 203 -24.13 16.19 -2.57
C TYR A 203 -24.56 16.77 -1.21
N PHE A 204 -25.11 15.93 -0.32
CA PHE A 204 -25.67 16.39 0.97
C PHE A 204 -24.62 16.93 1.95
N ASP A 205 -23.35 16.53 1.80
CA ASP A 205 -22.21 16.98 2.63
C ASP A 205 -21.06 17.52 1.76
N PRO A 206 -21.21 18.74 1.17
CA PRO A 206 -20.17 19.32 0.34
C PRO A 206 -18.79 19.50 1.02
N PRO A 207 -18.69 19.84 2.32
CA PRO A 207 -17.39 19.92 2.99
C PRO A 207 -16.61 18.61 2.96
N TYR A 208 -17.26 17.46 3.10
CA TYR A 208 -16.66 16.14 3.02
C TYR A 208 -16.01 15.85 1.66
N LEU A 209 -16.64 16.31 0.57
CA LEU A 209 -16.11 16.11 -0.78
C LEU A 209 -14.83 16.90 -1.06
N ARG A 210 -14.60 17.99 -0.37
CA ARG A 210 -13.41 18.81 -0.53
C ARG A 210 -12.14 18.11 -0.07
N ASP A 211 -12.27 17.12 0.79
CA ASP A 211 -11.14 16.30 1.23
C ASP A 211 -10.57 15.41 0.10
N TYR A 212 -11.30 15.29 -1.01
CA TYR A 212 -10.90 14.55 -2.20
C TYR A 212 -10.42 15.42 -3.38
N ASP A 213 -10.59 16.74 -3.30
CA ASP A 213 -10.52 17.67 -4.45
C ASP A 213 -9.12 17.86 -5.06
N LEU A 214 -8.09 17.28 -4.44
CA LEU A 214 -6.70 17.49 -4.85
C LEU A 214 -6.12 16.31 -5.64
N ALA A 215 -6.96 15.54 -6.33
CA ALA A 215 -6.54 14.31 -7.02
C ALA A 215 -6.51 14.42 -8.56
N ASN A 216 -6.82 15.59 -9.11
CA ASN A 216 -6.97 15.79 -10.55
C ASN A 216 -5.64 15.62 -11.30
N ASP A 217 -5.58 14.65 -12.23
CA ASP A 217 -4.35 14.29 -12.96
C ASP A 217 -3.13 14.16 -12.02
N LEU A 218 -3.33 13.47 -10.91
CA LEU A 218 -2.35 13.42 -9.82
C LEU A 218 -1.05 12.74 -10.24
N LYS A 219 0.06 13.43 -10.05
CA LYS A 219 1.40 12.84 -10.04
C LYS A 219 1.94 12.82 -8.63
N ARG A 220 2.12 11.62 -8.09
CA ARG A 220 2.57 11.43 -6.71
C ARG A 220 4.03 11.80 -6.54
N GLY A 221 4.34 12.40 -5.41
CA GLY A 221 5.70 12.65 -4.98
C GLY A 221 6.49 11.37 -4.69
N THR A 222 7.77 11.53 -4.44
CA THR A 222 8.69 10.43 -4.13
C THR A 222 8.57 10.05 -2.66
N ASP A 223 8.38 8.74 -2.41
CA ASP A 223 8.36 8.16 -1.08
C ASP A 223 9.68 7.46 -0.74
N ILE A 224 10.17 7.68 0.47
CA ILE A 224 11.22 6.89 1.10
C ILE A 224 10.60 6.11 2.26
N MET A 225 10.81 4.79 2.26
CA MET A 225 10.33 3.90 3.30
C MET A 225 11.49 3.34 4.10
N ILE A 226 11.30 3.26 5.41
CA ILE A 226 12.15 2.47 6.32
C ILE A 226 11.23 1.48 7.03
N ARG A 227 11.72 0.26 7.29
CA ARG A 227 11.01 -0.76 8.04
C ARG A 227 11.96 -1.39 9.04
N ALA A 228 11.55 -1.48 10.29
CA ALA A 228 12.30 -2.13 11.35
C ALA A 228 11.38 -3.08 12.11
N GLU A 229 11.77 -4.36 12.21
CA GLU A 229 10.99 -5.38 12.91
C GLU A 229 11.86 -6.22 13.84
N ARG A 230 11.31 -6.55 15.02
CA ARG A 230 11.84 -7.51 15.95
C ARG A 230 11.10 -8.82 15.82
N ALA A 231 11.84 -9.92 15.56
CA ALA A 231 11.29 -11.27 15.44
C ALA A 231 11.42 -12.05 16.75
N PHE A 232 10.37 -12.80 17.07
CA PHE A 232 10.27 -13.76 18.16
C PHE A 232 9.82 -15.10 17.56
N HIS A 233 10.59 -16.16 17.81
CA HIS A 233 10.36 -17.49 17.25
C HIS A 233 9.95 -18.45 18.36
N PHE A 234 8.81 -19.11 18.17
CA PHE A 234 8.24 -20.10 19.10
C PHE A 234 7.86 -21.33 18.30
N SER A 235 8.62 -22.41 18.37
CA SER A 235 8.30 -23.67 17.64
C SER A 235 7.75 -23.41 16.21
N ASN A 236 6.43 -23.43 16.05
CA ASN A 236 5.73 -23.25 14.77
C ASN A 236 5.15 -21.84 14.57
N VAL A 237 5.38 -20.92 15.51
CA VAL A 237 4.85 -19.55 15.46
C VAL A 237 5.98 -18.55 15.42
N ASP A 238 5.93 -17.65 14.45
CA ASP A 238 6.77 -16.47 14.37
C ASP A 238 5.93 -15.23 14.64
N ILE A 239 6.36 -14.40 15.57
CA ILE A 239 5.75 -13.09 15.85
C ILE A 239 6.78 -12.03 15.53
N ARG A 240 6.37 -10.99 14.79
CA ARG A 240 7.20 -9.83 14.51
C ARG A 240 6.45 -8.56 14.86
N LEU A 241 7.12 -7.71 15.62
CA LEU A 241 6.64 -6.38 15.97
C LEU A 241 7.55 -5.35 15.32
N GLY A 242 6.99 -4.35 14.71
CA GLY A 242 7.77 -3.38 13.99
C GLY A 242 7.10 -2.04 13.76
N VAL A 243 7.84 -1.18 13.09
CA VAL A 243 7.41 0.15 12.66
C VAL A 243 7.79 0.37 11.20
N LEU A 244 6.98 1.16 10.53
CA LEU A 244 7.11 1.50 9.13
C LEU A 244 6.91 3.01 8.96
N PRO A 245 7.95 3.83 9.11
CA PRO A 245 7.94 5.22 8.63
C PRO A 245 8.04 5.27 7.10
N ILE A 246 7.18 6.07 6.50
CA ILE A 246 7.19 6.44 5.08
C ILE A 246 7.28 7.96 5.02
N PHE A 247 8.30 8.46 4.34
CA PHE A 247 8.55 9.88 4.15
C PHE A 247 8.25 10.24 2.70
N ARG A 248 7.25 11.07 2.46
CA ARG A 248 7.11 11.75 1.18
C ARG A 248 8.05 12.94 1.17
N ILE A 249 9.05 12.89 0.29
CA ILE A 249 10.14 13.87 0.24
C ILE A 249 9.97 14.94 -0.83
N THR A 250 9.08 14.72 -1.80
CA THR A 250 8.67 15.71 -2.79
C THR A 250 7.17 15.87 -2.75
N GLU A 251 6.68 17.07 -3.03
CA GLU A 251 5.24 17.34 -3.10
C GLU A 251 4.58 16.56 -4.24
N ASP A 252 3.30 16.26 -4.06
CA ASP A 252 2.44 15.78 -5.13
C ASP A 252 2.15 16.96 -6.09
N GLU A 253 1.84 16.65 -7.34
CA GLU A 253 1.50 17.62 -8.37
C GLU A 253 0.14 17.27 -8.98
N ILE A 254 -0.69 18.28 -9.21
CA ILE A 254 -1.99 18.16 -9.88
C ILE A 254 -2.06 19.11 -11.07
N LEU A 255 -3.02 18.89 -11.97
CA LEU A 255 -3.32 19.85 -13.02
C LEU A 255 -4.23 20.95 -12.45
N ASP A 256 -3.86 22.22 -12.60
CA ASP A 256 -4.73 23.34 -12.24
C ASP A 256 -5.83 23.50 -13.29
N VAL A 257 -7.06 23.18 -12.90
CA VAL A 257 -8.25 23.24 -13.74
C VAL A 257 -9.14 24.47 -13.47
N ASN A 258 -8.70 25.39 -12.60
CA ASN A 258 -9.43 26.61 -12.30
C ASN A 258 -9.21 27.66 -13.40
N PRO A 259 -10.21 27.99 -14.26
CA PRO A 259 -10.05 28.95 -15.34
C PRO A 259 -9.72 30.38 -14.89
N ALA A 260 -9.92 30.69 -13.61
CA ALA A 260 -9.62 32.01 -13.02
C ALA A 260 -8.19 32.08 -12.46
N SER A 261 -7.46 30.98 -12.45
CA SER A 261 -6.08 30.90 -11.94
C SER A 261 -5.09 31.39 -13.00
N GLU A 262 -4.00 32.00 -12.54
CA GLU A 262 -2.86 32.35 -13.39
C GLU A 262 -2.13 31.11 -13.94
N THR A 263 -2.28 29.96 -13.28
CA THR A 263 -1.66 28.67 -13.61
C THR A 263 -2.62 27.70 -14.30
N PHE A 264 -3.74 28.19 -14.85
CA PHE A 264 -4.71 27.34 -15.54
C PHE A 264 -4.06 26.46 -16.62
N ASN A 265 -4.34 25.16 -16.58
CA ASN A 265 -3.71 24.11 -17.41
C ASN A 265 -2.21 23.89 -17.15
N GLU A 266 -1.66 24.37 -16.05
CA GLU A 266 -0.29 24.06 -15.63
C GLU A 266 -0.31 23.06 -14.47
N ARG A 267 0.78 22.33 -14.29
CA ARG A 267 0.94 21.46 -13.11
C ARG A 267 1.39 22.30 -11.92
N ILE A 268 0.65 22.19 -10.84
CA ILE A 268 0.94 22.88 -9.60
C ILE A 268 1.25 21.87 -8.50
N LYS A 269 2.10 22.26 -7.57
CA LYS A 269 2.44 21.49 -6.37
C LYS A 269 1.37 21.65 -5.33
N VAL A 270 1.12 20.57 -4.59
CA VAL A 270 0.13 20.53 -3.52
C VAL A 270 0.84 20.62 -2.18
N ASP A 271 0.67 21.74 -1.51
CA ASP A 271 1.22 21.97 -0.18
C ASP A 271 0.67 20.95 0.84
N GLY A 272 1.49 20.56 1.83
CA GLY A 272 1.10 19.62 2.90
C GLY A 272 1.15 18.15 2.50
N THR A 273 1.49 17.80 1.25
CA THR A 273 1.61 16.41 0.80
C THR A 273 2.94 15.76 1.19
N THR A 274 3.96 16.56 1.53
CA THR A 274 5.22 16.06 2.11
C THR A 274 5.07 15.77 3.59
N GLY A 275 5.87 14.84 4.12
CA GLY A 275 5.85 14.54 5.56
C GLY A 275 6.05 13.07 5.88
N LEU A 276 5.82 12.75 7.15
CA LEU A 276 5.99 11.42 7.72
C LEU A 276 4.64 10.76 7.97
N ALA A 277 4.43 9.60 7.36
CA ALA A 277 3.42 8.63 7.76
C ALA A 277 4.09 7.50 8.54
N LEU A 278 3.67 7.27 9.78
CA LEU A 278 4.22 6.24 10.65
C LEU A 278 3.16 5.19 10.97
N THR A 279 3.49 3.93 10.75
CA THR A 279 2.62 2.78 10.98
C THR A 279 3.31 1.79 11.94
N SER A 280 2.56 1.25 12.89
CA SER A 280 2.98 0.10 13.70
C SER A 280 2.56 -1.20 13.01
N LEU A 281 3.39 -2.24 13.13
CA LEU A 281 3.18 -3.52 12.47
C LEU A 281 3.21 -4.67 13.48
N LEU A 282 2.21 -5.54 13.41
CA LEU A 282 2.19 -6.85 14.04
C LEU A 282 2.06 -7.91 12.95
N ASN A 283 3.07 -8.77 12.81
CA ASN A 283 3.03 -9.93 11.94
C ASN A 283 3.04 -11.20 12.77
N VAL A 284 2.15 -12.13 12.49
CA VAL A 284 2.12 -13.46 13.09
C VAL A 284 2.09 -14.49 11.98
N ALA A 285 3.01 -15.46 12.01
CA ALA A 285 3.02 -16.56 11.06
C ALA A 285 2.93 -17.88 11.82
N TYR A 286 2.05 -18.77 11.36
CA TYR A 286 1.96 -20.15 11.84
C TYR A 286 2.39 -21.11 10.73
N HIS A 287 3.41 -21.93 11.02
CA HIS A 287 3.96 -22.90 10.10
C HIS A 287 3.38 -24.30 10.37
N PHE A 288 2.50 -24.78 9.48
CA PHE A 288 1.98 -26.15 9.58
C PHE A 288 3.08 -27.17 9.32
N ASN A 289 3.95 -26.86 8.36
CA ASN A 289 5.11 -27.65 7.95
C ASN A 289 6.08 -26.74 7.15
N ALA A 290 7.13 -27.33 6.57
CA ALA A 290 8.11 -26.59 5.77
C ALA A 290 7.52 -25.93 4.49
N TYR A 291 6.41 -26.44 4.01
CA TYR A 291 5.79 -26.04 2.73
C TYR A 291 4.59 -25.11 2.90
N ASN A 292 3.90 -25.17 4.04
CA ASN A 292 2.64 -24.48 4.24
C ASN A 292 2.64 -23.63 5.48
N SER A 293 2.20 -22.39 5.36
CA SER A 293 2.04 -21.48 6.50
C SER A 293 0.87 -20.51 6.27
N VAL A 294 0.31 -20.04 7.38
CA VAL A 294 -0.64 -18.93 7.41
C VAL A 294 0.07 -17.72 8.04
N LYS A 295 -0.16 -16.55 7.50
CA LYS A 295 0.35 -15.28 8.00
C LYS A 295 -0.81 -14.35 8.27
N LEU A 296 -0.71 -13.60 9.35
CA LEU A 296 -1.58 -12.50 9.72
C LEU A 296 -0.72 -11.26 9.84
N LEU A 297 -1.15 -10.18 9.22
CA LEU A 297 -0.60 -8.84 9.40
C LEU A 297 -1.71 -7.95 9.96
N TYR A 298 -1.37 -7.19 10.99
CA TYR A 298 -2.18 -6.08 11.46
C TYR A 298 -1.31 -4.83 11.53
N ALA A 299 -1.74 -3.80 10.85
CA ALA A 299 -1.04 -2.52 10.79
C ALA A 299 -1.96 -1.43 11.32
N LEU A 300 -1.41 -0.59 12.18
CA LEU A 300 -2.11 0.56 12.77
C LEU A 300 -1.32 1.83 12.49
N LYS A 301 -2.03 2.81 12.03
CA LYS A 301 -1.56 4.16 11.82
C LYS A 301 -1.21 4.85 13.14
N ILE A 302 -0.09 5.59 13.17
CA ILE A 302 0.34 6.41 14.31
C ILE A 302 0.33 7.89 13.93
N THR A 303 0.87 8.25 12.76
CA THR A 303 0.89 9.63 12.23
C THR A 303 0.63 9.66 10.74
N ASP A 304 0.23 10.80 10.22
CA ASP A 304 -0.05 11.04 8.81
C ASP A 304 0.57 12.33 8.29
N ARG A 305 0.56 12.49 6.98
CA ARG A 305 0.77 13.77 6.30
C ARG A 305 -0.50 14.63 6.45
N ASP A 306 -0.36 15.93 6.33
CA ASP A 306 -1.49 16.85 6.45
C ASP A 306 -2.48 16.69 5.29
N VAL A 307 -1.98 16.40 4.07
CA VAL A 307 -2.77 16.23 2.85
C VAL A 307 -2.39 14.95 2.14
N ASN A 308 -3.37 14.13 1.77
CA ASN A 308 -3.19 12.80 1.17
C ASN A 308 -4.09 12.61 -0.07
N PRO A 309 -3.82 13.26 -1.20
CA PRO A 309 -4.69 13.20 -2.38
C PRO A 309 -4.65 11.85 -3.09
N ASP A 310 -3.63 11.04 -2.85
CA ASP A 310 -3.38 9.77 -3.53
C ASP A 310 -4.27 8.60 -3.07
N GLY A 311 -5.14 8.81 -2.10
CA GLY A 311 -6.02 7.78 -1.57
C GLY A 311 -5.31 6.60 -0.89
N LEU A 312 -4.01 6.71 -0.61
CA LEU A 312 -3.21 5.64 -0.01
C LEU A 312 -3.24 5.61 1.52
N THR A 313 -3.91 6.58 2.13
CA THR A 313 -4.06 6.66 3.58
C THR A 313 -5.00 5.57 4.10
N ARG A 314 -4.54 4.81 5.08
CA ARG A 314 -5.28 3.76 5.77
C ARG A 314 -5.17 3.95 7.27
N ASP A 315 -6.28 3.87 8.01
CA ASP A 315 -6.28 3.93 9.47
C ASP A 315 -5.76 2.63 10.06
N ASP A 316 -6.25 1.52 9.52
CA ASP A 316 -5.78 0.19 9.85
C ASP A 316 -5.76 -0.70 8.62
N VAL A 317 -4.95 -1.73 8.68
CA VAL A 317 -4.90 -2.81 7.67
C VAL A 317 -4.89 -4.14 8.38
N PHE A 318 -5.84 -4.98 8.08
CA PHE A 318 -5.84 -6.39 8.43
C PHE A 318 -5.54 -7.22 7.17
N SER A 319 -4.64 -8.19 7.28
CA SER A 319 -4.32 -9.08 6.17
C SER A 319 -4.13 -10.50 6.66
N LEU A 320 -4.70 -11.46 5.92
CA LEU A 320 -4.56 -12.88 6.15
C LEU A 320 -4.05 -13.54 4.88
N ALA A 321 -2.95 -14.27 4.98
CA ALA A 321 -2.34 -14.93 3.82
C ALA A 321 -2.08 -16.40 4.08
N TYR A 322 -2.29 -17.21 3.03
CA TYR A 322 -1.88 -18.61 2.96
C TYR A 322 -0.72 -18.76 1.99
N VAL A 323 0.35 -19.39 2.44
CA VAL A 323 1.59 -19.53 1.69
C VAL A 323 1.90 -20.97 1.41
N ILE A 324 2.15 -21.27 0.12
CA ILE A 324 2.60 -22.58 -0.37
C ILE A 324 4.01 -22.44 -0.92
N ARG A 325 4.94 -23.27 -0.45
CA ARG A 325 6.33 -23.35 -0.91
C ARG A 325 6.60 -24.64 -1.63
N PHE A 326 7.43 -24.57 -2.69
CA PHE A 326 7.76 -25.69 -3.57
C PHE A 326 9.25 -26.03 -3.52
#